data_32ea22cf06ef7731c32803bcad9fa43f
#
_entry.id   32ea22cf06ef7731c32803bcad9fa43f
#
_cell.length_a   1.000
_cell.length_b   1.000
_cell.length_c   1.000
_cell.angle_alpha   90.00
_cell.angle_beta   90.00
_cell.angle_gamma   90.00
#
_symmetry.space_group_name_H-M   'P 1'
#
loop_
_entity.id
_entity.type
_entity.pdbx_description
1 polymer ?
#
loop_
_entity_poly.entity_id
_entity_poly.type
_entity_poly.pdbx_seq_one_letter_code
_entity_poly.pdbx_strand_id
1 'polypeptide(L)'
;MTEPVMAYTLTIMSFTVQQSTGSKAAQYDELVAQARSLLSDETDRIANAANFSALVYHTLPDLNWSGFYFFDGVELVVGPFQGKPACVRIALGKGVCGTAAQTRLTQVVQDVHAFPGHIACDSASQSEIVVPLVAKDGSLAGVWDVDSPSVARFDADDAKGMEALCQVFMELAWEPRTSA
;
A
#
# COMPACT_ATOMS: atom_id res chain seq x y z
N MET A 1 46.13 -24.12 0.91
CA MET A 1 45.12 -23.89 -0.12
C MET A 1 44.17 -22.86 0.49
N THR A 2 44.31 -21.61 0.08
CA THR A 2 43.47 -20.50 0.53
C THR A 2 42.30 -20.40 -0.44
N GLU A 3 41.07 -20.59 0.05
CA GLU A 3 39.87 -20.37 -0.77
C GLU A 3 39.77 -18.88 -1.19
N PRO A 4 39.34 -18.60 -2.41
CA PRO A 4 39.14 -17.22 -2.84
C PRO A 4 37.92 -16.62 -2.13
N VAL A 5 38.15 -15.54 -1.38
CA VAL A 5 37.05 -14.69 -0.85
C VAL A 5 36.33 -14.06 -2.03
N MET A 6 35.09 -14.47 -2.27
CA MET A 6 34.22 -13.86 -3.26
C MET A 6 33.92 -12.43 -2.83
N ALA A 7 34.47 -11.45 -3.54
CA ALA A 7 34.13 -10.04 -3.33
C ALA A 7 32.74 -9.78 -3.88
N TYR A 8 31.74 -9.67 -3.00
CA TYR A 8 30.42 -9.16 -3.37
C TYR A 8 30.53 -7.65 -3.59
N THR A 9 30.41 -7.23 -4.84
CA THR A 9 30.25 -5.82 -5.16
C THR A 9 28.81 -5.43 -4.77
N LEU A 10 28.65 -4.81 -3.60
CA LEU A 10 27.40 -4.17 -3.22
C LEU A 10 27.19 -2.96 -4.15
N THR A 11 26.37 -3.12 -5.17
CA THR A 11 25.84 -1.98 -5.90
C THR A 11 24.76 -1.36 -5.01
N ILE A 12 25.09 -0.28 -4.30
CA ILE A 12 24.12 0.50 -3.55
C ILE A 12 23.29 1.26 -4.61
N MET A 13 22.13 0.71 -4.99
CA MET A 13 21.15 1.41 -5.79
C MET A 13 20.37 2.36 -4.86
N SER A 14 20.74 3.63 -4.84
CA SER A 14 19.92 4.65 -4.19
C SER A 14 18.71 4.95 -5.06
N PHE A 15 17.52 4.62 -4.59
CA PHE A 15 16.28 5.03 -5.23
C PHE A 15 15.96 6.48 -4.87
N THR A 16 15.71 7.31 -5.88
CA THR A 16 15.32 8.72 -5.66
C THR A 16 13.86 8.88 -6.02
N VAL A 17 13.04 9.26 -5.05
CA VAL A 17 11.63 9.59 -5.26
C VAL A 17 11.53 10.83 -6.15
N GLN A 18 10.81 10.74 -7.25
CA GLN A 18 10.56 11.87 -8.15
C GLN A 18 9.15 12.39 -7.90
N GLN A 19 9.02 13.72 -7.75
CA GLN A 19 7.72 14.37 -7.64
C GLN A 19 7.28 14.88 -9.01
N SER A 20 6.07 14.50 -9.41
CA SER A 20 5.45 14.96 -10.64
C SER A 20 4.68 16.27 -10.41
N THR A 21 4.72 17.16 -11.41
CA THR A 21 3.97 18.43 -11.41
C THR A 21 2.78 18.41 -12.38
N GLY A 22 2.48 17.27 -12.98
CA GLY A 22 1.40 17.11 -13.95
C GLY A 22 0.00 17.04 -13.35
N SER A 23 -0.99 16.66 -14.16
CA SER A 23 -2.33 16.33 -13.67
C SER A 23 -2.28 15.17 -12.66
N LYS A 24 -3.31 15.00 -11.83
CA LYS A 24 -3.38 13.90 -10.86
C LYS A 24 -3.20 12.53 -11.54
N ALA A 25 -3.83 12.31 -12.69
CA ALA A 25 -3.64 11.09 -13.48
C ALA A 25 -2.17 10.87 -13.90
N ALA A 26 -1.50 11.92 -14.41
CA ALA A 26 -0.08 11.83 -14.78
C ALA A 26 0.82 11.55 -13.56
N GLN A 27 0.49 12.12 -12.39
CA GLN A 27 1.21 11.85 -11.14
C GLN A 27 1.10 10.37 -10.74
N TYR A 28 -0.08 9.77 -10.88
CA TYR A 28 -0.28 8.34 -10.61
C TYR A 28 0.41 7.46 -11.64
N ASP A 29 0.39 7.80 -12.93
CA ASP A 29 1.10 7.05 -13.97
C ASP A 29 2.60 6.98 -13.67
N GLU A 30 3.18 8.11 -13.25
CA GLU A 30 4.59 8.20 -12.88
C GLU A 30 4.89 7.44 -11.59
N LEU A 31 4.01 7.51 -10.59
CA LEU A 31 4.15 6.79 -9.33
C LEU A 31 4.04 5.27 -9.55
N VAL A 32 3.15 4.80 -10.42
CA VAL A 32 3.04 3.40 -10.86
C VAL A 32 4.34 2.93 -11.52
N ALA A 33 4.94 3.76 -12.39
CA ALA A 33 6.22 3.42 -13.01
C ALA A 33 7.36 3.34 -11.99
N GLN A 34 7.40 4.26 -11.01
CA GLN A 34 8.36 4.23 -9.91
C GLN A 34 8.18 2.99 -9.04
N ALA A 35 6.93 2.66 -8.66
CA ALA A 35 6.63 1.46 -7.89
C ALA A 35 7.08 0.19 -8.61
N ARG A 36 6.79 0.08 -9.92
CA ARG A 36 7.22 -1.05 -10.75
C ARG A 36 8.74 -1.19 -10.77
N SER A 37 9.47 -0.11 -10.93
CA SER A 37 10.94 -0.12 -10.88
C SER A 37 11.49 -0.52 -9.51
N LEU A 38 10.88 0.00 -8.44
CA LEU A 38 11.33 -0.24 -7.06
C LEU A 38 11.14 -1.70 -6.64
N LEU A 39 10.06 -2.35 -7.08
CA LEU A 39 9.68 -3.70 -6.65
C LEU A 39 10.21 -4.81 -7.58
N SER A 40 10.79 -4.47 -8.75
CA SER A 40 11.09 -5.45 -9.80
C SER A 40 12.15 -6.47 -9.42
N ASP A 41 13.16 -6.07 -8.67
CA ASP A 41 14.35 -6.88 -8.39
C ASP A 41 14.31 -7.59 -7.03
N GLU A 42 13.29 -7.28 -6.19
CA GLU A 42 13.12 -7.88 -4.87
C GLU A 42 11.96 -8.89 -4.88
N THR A 43 12.13 -10.00 -4.19
CA THR A 43 11.11 -11.06 -4.04
C THR A 43 10.55 -11.16 -2.62
N ASP A 44 11.21 -10.55 -1.64
CA ASP A 44 10.69 -10.51 -0.27
C ASP A 44 9.50 -9.57 -0.17
N ARG A 45 8.34 -10.14 0.16
CA ARG A 45 7.09 -9.40 0.26
C ARG A 45 7.11 -8.30 1.30
N ILE A 46 7.77 -8.52 2.43
CA ILE A 46 7.82 -7.54 3.53
C ILE A 46 8.70 -6.37 3.14
N ALA A 47 9.86 -6.63 2.51
CA ALA A 47 10.74 -5.58 1.99
C ALA A 47 10.01 -4.73 0.94
N ASN A 48 9.31 -5.38 -0.01
CA ASN A 48 8.52 -4.72 -1.03
C ASN A 48 7.37 -3.89 -0.43
N ALA A 49 6.63 -4.43 0.54
CA ALA A 49 5.56 -3.70 1.21
C ALA A 49 6.07 -2.47 1.99
N ALA A 50 7.23 -2.59 2.64
CA ALA A 50 7.86 -1.47 3.34
C ALA A 50 8.27 -0.34 2.38
N ASN A 51 8.94 -0.70 1.29
CA ASN A 51 9.36 0.27 0.27
C ASN A 51 8.17 0.89 -0.46
N PHE A 52 7.13 0.11 -0.76
CA PHE A 52 5.91 0.60 -1.39
C PHE A 52 5.19 1.63 -0.49
N SER A 53 5.01 1.31 0.79
CA SER A 53 4.40 2.23 1.76
C SER A 53 5.19 3.54 1.88
N ALA A 54 6.53 3.45 1.92
CA ALA A 54 7.40 4.61 1.98
C ALA A 54 7.33 5.45 0.69
N LEU A 55 7.35 4.82 -0.49
CA LEU A 55 7.24 5.49 -1.77
C LEU A 55 5.98 6.34 -1.84
N VAL A 56 4.82 5.75 -1.53
CA VAL A 56 3.53 6.45 -1.59
C VAL A 56 3.46 7.56 -0.55
N TYR A 57 3.85 7.28 0.70
CA TYR A 57 3.82 8.25 1.80
C TYR A 57 4.65 9.50 1.51
N HIS A 58 5.82 9.35 0.86
CA HIS A 58 6.72 10.47 0.55
C HIS A 58 6.46 11.14 -0.81
N THR A 59 5.63 10.53 -1.67
CA THR A 59 5.32 11.10 -3.01
C THR A 59 3.99 11.84 -3.02
N LEU A 60 2.94 11.23 -2.46
CA LEU A 60 1.62 11.87 -2.44
C LEU A 60 1.52 12.88 -1.30
N PRO A 61 0.99 14.08 -1.56
CA PRO A 61 0.84 15.10 -0.53
C PRO A 61 -0.31 14.78 0.42
N ASP A 62 -0.23 15.33 1.62
CA ASP A 62 -1.31 15.37 2.59
C ASP A 62 -1.76 13.98 3.07
N LEU A 63 -0.77 13.14 3.39
CA LEU A 63 -0.98 11.83 4.00
C LEU A 63 -0.42 11.81 5.42
N ASN A 64 -1.10 11.11 6.34
CA ASN A 64 -0.60 10.84 7.69
C ASN A 64 -0.38 9.36 7.96
N TRP A 65 -0.88 8.47 7.08
CA TRP A 65 -0.61 7.04 7.15
C TRP A 65 -0.68 6.39 5.75
N SER A 66 0.15 5.37 5.52
CA SER A 66 0.11 4.53 4.32
C SER A 66 0.69 3.16 4.66
N GLY A 67 -0.08 2.09 4.51
CA GLY A 67 0.41 0.77 4.89
C GLY A 67 -0.51 -0.39 4.56
N PHE A 68 -0.04 -1.57 4.92
CA PHE A 68 -0.71 -2.82 4.62
C PHE A 68 -1.33 -3.44 5.87
N TYR A 69 -2.47 -4.08 5.67
CA TYR A 69 -3.00 -5.09 6.56
C TYR A 69 -3.12 -6.40 5.78
N PHE A 70 -2.38 -7.42 6.18
CA PHE A 70 -2.42 -8.73 5.53
C PHE A 70 -3.46 -9.64 6.20
N PHE A 71 -4.19 -10.42 5.39
CA PHE A 71 -5.16 -11.37 5.88
C PHE A 71 -4.46 -12.66 6.33
N ASP A 72 -4.64 -13.06 7.59
CA ASP A 72 -4.03 -14.26 8.18
C ASP A 72 -4.90 -15.52 8.07
N GLY A 73 -6.03 -15.44 7.35
CA GLY A 73 -7.02 -16.50 7.22
C GLY A 73 -8.24 -16.29 8.10
N VAL A 74 -8.19 -15.38 9.08
CA VAL A 74 -9.27 -15.05 10.02
C VAL A 74 -9.57 -13.55 10.01
N GLU A 75 -8.56 -12.73 10.14
CA GLU A 75 -8.67 -11.27 10.25
C GLU A 75 -7.48 -10.57 9.58
N LEU A 76 -7.54 -9.25 9.51
CA LEU A 76 -6.46 -8.41 9.02
C LEU A 76 -5.44 -8.16 10.13
N VAL A 77 -4.16 -8.30 9.82
CA VAL A 77 -3.03 -8.03 10.72
C VAL A 77 -2.15 -6.96 10.10
N VAL A 78 -1.76 -5.95 10.89
CA VAL A 78 -0.91 -4.85 10.42
C VAL A 78 0.40 -5.38 9.86
N GLY A 79 0.72 -4.93 8.66
CA GLY A 79 1.97 -5.18 7.94
C GLY A 79 2.88 -3.96 7.96
N PRO A 80 3.81 -3.85 6.99
CA PRO A 80 4.65 -2.66 6.83
C PRO A 80 3.83 -1.39 6.54
N PHE A 81 4.20 -0.29 7.18
CA PHE A 81 3.53 1.01 7.03
C PHE A 81 4.47 2.18 7.30
N GLN A 82 4.01 3.38 6.93
CA GLN A 82 4.56 4.68 7.31
C GLN A 82 3.46 5.47 8.05
N GLY A 83 3.84 6.14 9.14
CA GLY A 83 2.91 6.89 9.99
C GLY A 83 3.00 6.51 11.45
N LYS A 84 1.99 6.86 12.24
CA LYS A 84 1.91 6.50 13.66
C LYS A 84 1.54 5.03 13.86
N PRO A 85 1.84 4.44 15.05
CA PRO A 85 1.38 3.10 15.39
C PRO A 85 -0.14 2.95 15.18
N ALA A 86 -0.54 1.83 14.59
CA ALA A 86 -1.92 1.55 14.18
C ALA A 86 -2.51 0.36 14.93
N CYS A 87 -3.80 0.08 14.69
CA CYS A 87 -4.49 -1.09 15.22
C CYS A 87 -3.77 -2.37 14.75
N VAL A 88 -3.49 -3.30 15.66
CA VAL A 88 -2.73 -4.51 15.29
C VAL A 88 -3.58 -5.49 14.50
N ARG A 89 -4.88 -5.62 14.83
CA ARG A 89 -5.81 -6.57 14.22
C ARG A 89 -7.17 -5.94 13.95
N ILE A 90 -7.74 -6.24 12.79
CA ILE A 90 -9.05 -5.74 12.35
C ILE A 90 -9.86 -6.91 11.78
N ALA A 91 -11.01 -7.19 12.39
CA ALA A 91 -11.92 -8.22 11.91
C ALA A 91 -12.58 -7.81 10.57
N LEU A 92 -12.88 -8.79 9.71
CA LEU A 92 -13.61 -8.54 8.47
C LEU A 92 -14.97 -7.87 8.77
N GLY A 93 -15.32 -6.87 7.96
CA GLY A 93 -16.53 -6.08 8.11
C GLY A 93 -16.49 -5.04 9.24
N LYS A 94 -15.35 -4.81 9.88
CA LYS A 94 -15.17 -3.78 10.92
C LYS A 94 -14.32 -2.62 10.42
N GLY A 95 -14.78 -1.41 10.68
CA GLY A 95 -14.12 -0.21 10.18
C GLY A 95 -14.06 -0.18 8.64
N VAL A 96 -13.26 0.73 8.09
CA VAL A 96 -13.09 0.88 6.64
C VAL A 96 -12.29 -0.29 6.06
N CYS A 97 -11.14 -0.60 6.66
CA CYS A 97 -10.28 -1.72 6.26
C CYS A 97 -11.01 -3.06 6.26
N GLY A 98 -11.74 -3.39 7.35
CA GLY A 98 -12.51 -4.62 7.43
C GLY A 98 -13.67 -4.68 6.42
N THR A 99 -14.28 -3.53 6.11
CA THR A 99 -15.33 -3.42 5.09
C THR A 99 -14.77 -3.64 3.70
N ALA A 100 -13.65 -3.01 3.35
CA ALA A 100 -12.95 -3.22 2.07
C ALA A 100 -12.56 -4.69 1.88
N ALA A 101 -12.00 -5.31 2.93
CA ALA A 101 -11.62 -6.72 2.92
C ALA A 101 -12.82 -7.66 2.72
N GLN A 102 -13.96 -7.40 3.38
CA GLN A 102 -15.15 -8.22 3.27
C GLN A 102 -15.84 -8.09 1.92
N THR A 103 -15.99 -6.85 1.43
CA THR A 103 -16.71 -6.55 0.19
C THR A 103 -15.86 -6.75 -1.07
N ARG A 104 -14.55 -6.77 -0.94
CA ARG A 104 -13.58 -6.78 -2.06
C ARG A 104 -13.72 -5.54 -2.96
N LEU A 105 -14.19 -4.43 -2.41
CA LEU A 105 -14.37 -3.17 -3.11
C LEU A 105 -13.57 -2.07 -2.44
N THR A 106 -12.93 -1.23 -3.25
CA THR A 106 -12.24 -0.02 -2.77
C THR A 106 -13.23 0.87 -2.01
N GLN A 107 -12.83 1.28 -0.82
CA GLN A 107 -13.59 2.21 0.01
C GLN A 107 -12.94 3.60 -0.08
N VAL A 108 -13.69 4.60 -0.52
CA VAL A 108 -13.27 6.00 -0.51
C VAL A 108 -14.13 6.73 0.51
N VAL A 109 -13.53 7.10 1.64
CA VAL A 109 -14.22 7.70 2.78
C VAL A 109 -13.85 9.18 2.87
N GLN A 110 -14.80 10.05 2.57
CA GLN A 110 -14.61 11.49 2.55
C GLN A 110 -14.47 12.11 3.95
N ASP A 111 -15.15 11.51 4.93
CA ASP A 111 -15.11 11.88 6.34
C ASP A 111 -15.22 10.61 7.17
N VAL A 112 -14.13 10.24 7.84
CA VAL A 112 -14.07 9.02 8.66
C VAL A 112 -15.03 9.06 9.84
N HIS A 113 -15.40 10.25 10.34
CA HIS A 113 -16.34 10.39 11.45
C HIS A 113 -17.79 10.10 11.01
N ALA A 114 -18.09 10.21 9.72
CA ALA A 114 -19.38 9.85 9.15
C ALA A 114 -19.49 8.36 8.77
N PHE A 115 -18.37 7.61 8.76
CA PHE A 115 -18.38 6.21 8.37
C PHE A 115 -18.91 5.31 9.52
N PRO A 116 -19.97 4.51 9.30
CA PRO A 116 -20.56 3.68 10.33
C PRO A 116 -19.57 2.65 10.89
N GLY A 117 -19.31 2.70 12.20
CA GLY A 117 -18.40 1.76 12.85
C GLY A 117 -16.92 2.00 12.57
N HIS A 118 -16.54 3.21 12.15
CA HIS A 118 -15.14 3.61 11.98
C HIS A 118 -14.32 3.29 13.22
N ILE A 119 -13.12 2.75 13.01
CA ILE A 119 -12.14 2.46 14.05
C ILE A 119 -11.02 3.47 13.93
N ALA A 120 -10.98 4.45 14.81
CA ALA A 120 -9.95 5.48 14.83
C ALA A 120 -8.60 4.91 15.30
N CYS A 121 -7.71 4.53 14.38
CA CYS A 121 -6.33 4.15 14.71
C CYS A 121 -5.43 5.38 14.90
N ASP A 122 -5.63 6.45 14.16
CA ASP A 122 -5.07 7.78 14.40
C ASP A 122 -6.19 8.83 14.46
N SER A 123 -6.24 9.59 15.54
CA SER A 123 -7.22 10.68 15.72
C SER A 123 -7.00 11.87 14.77
N ALA A 124 -5.86 11.92 14.06
CA ALA A 124 -5.57 12.96 13.08
C ALA A 124 -6.18 12.65 11.70
N SER A 125 -6.53 11.39 11.40
CA SER A 125 -7.13 11.00 10.12
C SER A 125 -8.54 11.60 10.00
N GLN A 126 -8.82 12.23 8.86
CA GLN A 126 -10.10 12.84 8.54
C GLN A 126 -10.76 12.19 7.32
N SER A 127 -9.98 11.70 6.37
CA SER A 127 -10.43 10.91 5.22
C SER A 127 -9.50 9.72 5.01
N GLU A 128 -10.01 8.69 4.34
CA GLU A 128 -9.34 7.40 4.20
C GLU A 128 -9.68 6.77 2.86
N ILE A 129 -8.73 6.08 2.25
CA ILE A 129 -8.97 5.21 1.10
C ILE A 129 -8.35 3.84 1.37
N VAL A 130 -9.14 2.79 1.19
CA VAL A 130 -8.69 1.41 1.37
C VAL A 130 -8.93 0.60 0.11
N VAL A 131 -7.87 0.01 -0.42
CA VAL A 131 -7.91 -0.83 -1.62
C VAL A 131 -7.73 -2.30 -1.21
N PRO A 132 -8.67 -3.20 -1.53
CA PRO A 132 -8.52 -4.63 -1.25
C PRO A 132 -7.47 -5.26 -2.17
N LEU A 133 -6.61 -6.08 -1.58
CA LEU A 133 -5.61 -6.87 -2.29
C LEU A 133 -6.18 -8.26 -2.54
N VAL A 134 -6.53 -8.53 -3.80
CA VAL A 134 -7.15 -9.80 -4.21
C VAL A 134 -6.20 -10.51 -5.18
N ALA A 135 -5.83 -11.75 -4.86
CA ALA A 135 -4.99 -12.57 -5.71
C ALA A 135 -5.76 -13.07 -6.95
N LYS A 136 -5.04 -13.55 -7.96
CA LYS A 136 -5.62 -14.05 -9.22
C LYS A 136 -6.63 -15.20 -9.06
N ASP A 137 -6.46 -15.98 -8.00
CA ASP A 137 -7.40 -17.04 -7.64
C ASP A 137 -8.66 -16.56 -6.91
N GLY A 138 -8.79 -15.24 -6.67
CA GLY A 138 -9.87 -14.60 -5.94
C GLY A 138 -9.70 -14.60 -4.42
N SER A 139 -8.62 -15.16 -3.89
CA SER A 139 -8.35 -15.13 -2.44
C SER A 139 -7.99 -13.72 -1.97
N LEU A 140 -8.33 -13.40 -0.71
CA LEU A 140 -7.94 -12.15 -0.07
C LEU A 140 -6.51 -12.25 0.42
N ALA A 141 -5.66 -11.34 -0.05
CA ALA A 141 -4.31 -11.17 0.45
C ALA A 141 -4.27 -10.20 1.65
N GLY A 142 -5.16 -9.21 1.63
CA GLY A 142 -5.24 -8.16 2.63
C GLY A 142 -5.87 -6.89 2.08
N VAL A 143 -5.50 -5.76 2.64
CA VAL A 143 -5.84 -4.43 2.14
C VAL A 143 -4.62 -3.52 2.19
N TRP A 144 -4.61 -2.50 1.33
CA TRP A 144 -3.73 -1.36 1.44
C TRP A 144 -4.55 -0.14 1.82
N ASP A 145 -4.12 0.51 2.87
CA ASP A 145 -4.82 1.58 3.57
C ASP A 145 -4.00 2.87 3.51
N VAL A 146 -4.66 4.00 3.23
CA VAL A 146 -4.04 5.31 3.16
C VAL A 146 -4.96 6.36 3.79
N ASP A 147 -4.42 7.06 4.79
CA ASP A 147 -5.12 8.10 5.53
C ASP A 147 -4.59 9.50 5.20
N SER A 148 -5.49 10.47 5.34
CA SER A 148 -5.19 11.89 5.26
C SER A 148 -5.74 12.67 6.46
N PRO A 149 -5.00 13.70 6.94
CA PRO A 149 -5.49 14.62 7.96
C PRO A 149 -6.51 15.63 7.42
N SER A 150 -6.83 15.59 6.13
CA SER A 150 -7.78 16.47 5.45
C SER A 150 -9.05 15.73 5.10
N VAL A 151 -10.21 16.37 5.31
CA VAL A 151 -11.50 15.85 4.83
C VAL A 151 -11.51 15.88 3.30
N ALA A 152 -12.13 14.86 2.69
CA ALA A 152 -12.33 14.76 1.24
C ALA A 152 -11.03 14.84 0.41
N ARG A 153 -9.91 14.32 0.95
CA ARG A 153 -8.61 14.27 0.25
C ARG A 153 -8.67 13.36 -0.98
N PHE A 154 -9.40 12.26 -0.90
CA PHE A 154 -9.42 11.23 -1.93
C PHE A 154 -10.66 11.34 -2.82
N ASP A 155 -10.46 11.25 -4.14
CA ASP A 155 -11.51 11.26 -5.17
C ASP A 155 -11.41 10.03 -6.10
N ALA A 156 -12.17 10.05 -7.19
CA ALA A 156 -12.22 8.94 -8.14
C ALA A 156 -10.90 8.73 -8.90
N ASP A 157 -10.09 9.78 -9.10
CA ASP A 157 -8.78 9.65 -9.73
C ASP A 157 -7.77 9.06 -8.76
N ASP A 158 -7.85 9.40 -7.47
CA ASP A 158 -7.07 8.72 -6.43
C ASP A 158 -7.42 7.22 -6.36
N ALA A 159 -8.70 6.87 -6.38
CA ALA A 159 -9.12 5.47 -6.37
C ALA A 159 -8.51 4.67 -7.53
N LYS A 160 -8.61 5.18 -8.76
CA LYS A 160 -8.02 4.54 -9.95
C LYS A 160 -6.51 4.39 -9.85
N GLY A 161 -5.83 5.46 -9.42
CA GLY A 161 -4.37 5.46 -9.31
C GLY A 161 -3.89 4.49 -8.23
N MET A 162 -4.57 4.45 -7.08
CA MET A 162 -4.23 3.55 -5.99
C MET A 162 -4.56 2.09 -6.30
N GLU A 163 -5.64 1.82 -7.03
CA GLU A 163 -5.93 0.48 -7.55
C GLU A 163 -4.85 0.01 -8.53
N ALA A 164 -4.36 0.89 -9.42
CA ALA A 164 -3.26 0.56 -10.33
C ALA A 164 -1.95 0.28 -9.59
N LEU A 165 -1.65 1.03 -8.53
CA LEU A 165 -0.50 0.77 -7.63
C LEU A 165 -0.62 -0.59 -6.94
N CYS A 166 -1.80 -0.92 -6.41
CA CYS A 166 -2.05 -2.23 -5.79
C CYS A 166 -1.90 -3.38 -6.78
N GLN A 167 -2.29 -3.19 -8.05
CA GLN A 167 -2.07 -4.20 -9.10
C GLN A 167 -0.58 -4.47 -9.29
N VAL A 168 0.27 -3.43 -9.33
CA VAL A 168 1.73 -3.59 -9.40
C VAL A 168 2.27 -4.36 -8.20
N PHE A 169 1.81 -4.03 -7.00
CA PHE A 169 2.23 -4.74 -5.79
C PHE A 169 1.83 -6.22 -5.84
N MET A 170 0.58 -6.52 -6.19
CA MET A 170 0.10 -7.90 -6.31
C MET A 170 0.86 -8.69 -7.36
N GLU A 171 1.14 -8.08 -8.51
CA GLU A 171 1.89 -8.73 -9.61
C GLU A 171 3.34 -9.04 -9.23
N LEU A 172 4.03 -8.12 -8.58
CA LEU A 172 5.49 -8.20 -8.36
C LEU A 172 5.89 -8.73 -6.99
N ALA A 173 5.06 -8.52 -5.96
CA ALA A 173 5.42 -8.84 -4.58
C ALA A 173 4.55 -9.94 -3.93
N TRP A 174 3.36 -10.20 -4.48
CA TRP A 174 2.45 -11.20 -3.89
C TRP A 174 2.39 -12.49 -4.69
N GLU A 175 2.15 -12.39 -5.99
CA GLU A 175 2.05 -13.55 -6.87
C GLU A 175 3.43 -14.23 -7.05
N PRO A 176 3.49 -15.59 -7.05
CA PRO A 176 4.75 -16.25 -7.34
C PRO A 176 5.23 -15.87 -8.75
N ARG A 177 6.44 -15.35 -8.83
CA ARG A 177 7.06 -15.12 -10.15
C ARG A 177 7.32 -16.46 -10.80
N THR A 178 6.68 -16.73 -11.94
CA THR A 178 7.10 -17.83 -12.79
C THR A 178 8.51 -17.52 -13.25
N SER A 179 9.49 -18.31 -12.78
CA SER A 179 10.86 -18.27 -13.31
C SER A 179 10.80 -18.51 -14.82
N ALA A 180 11.26 -17.50 -15.57
CA ALA A 180 11.45 -17.62 -17.01
C ALA A 180 12.57 -18.61 -17.33
#